data_a2f421cd3d69671aab10ac6144d56c63
#
_entry.id   a2f421cd3d69671aab10ac6144d56c63
#
_cell.length_a   1.000
_cell.length_b   1.000
_cell.length_c   1.000
_cell.angle_alpha   90.00
_cell.angle_beta   90.00
_cell.angle_gamma   90.00
#
_symmetry.space_group_name_H-M   'P 1'
#
loop_
_entity.id
_entity.type
_entity.pdbx_description
1 polymer ?
#
loop_
_entity_poly.entity_id
_entity_poly.type
_entity_poly.pdbx_seq_one_letter_code
_entity_poly.pdbx_strand_id
1 'polypeptide(L)'
;DKETDAKRKEELLQMSKICAKVPYEPANSFREAVQSVWFIQLILQIESNGHSLSYGRFDQYMYPYYMKDINEGKITKEDALELLTCLWIKTLTINKVRSQSHTLSSAGSPMYQNVTIGGQTTDKKDAVNELSFVVLQSVAQTRLTQPNLTVRYHANIDKHFFDECIEVMKLGFGMPALNNDEIIIPSFINWGVKEEDAYNYSAIGCVETAVPGKWGYRCTGMSYMNFPR
;
A
#
# COMPACT_ATOMS: atom_id res chain seq x y z
N ASP A 1 -10.83 -29.64 8.86
CA ASP A 1 -11.35 -30.87 9.53
C ASP A 1 -10.24 -31.81 10.02
N LYS A 2 -8.97 -31.60 9.61
CA LYS A 2 -7.83 -32.43 10.05
C LYS A 2 -6.94 -31.75 11.10
N GLU A 3 -7.19 -30.46 11.37
CA GLU A 3 -6.40 -29.70 12.34
C GLU A 3 -6.74 -30.16 13.77
N THR A 4 -5.74 -30.51 14.54
CA THR A 4 -5.86 -31.02 15.93
C THR A 4 -5.57 -29.93 16.96
N ASP A 5 -4.81 -28.91 16.62
CA ASP A 5 -4.61 -27.73 17.48
C ASP A 5 -5.88 -26.89 17.55
N ALA A 6 -6.45 -26.76 18.74
CA ALA A 6 -7.73 -26.07 18.92
C ALA A 6 -7.68 -24.58 18.52
N LYS A 7 -6.57 -23.89 18.83
CA LYS A 7 -6.39 -22.47 18.48
C LYS A 7 -6.29 -22.31 16.97
N ARG A 8 -5.47 -23.12 16.33
CA ARG A 8 -5.30 -23.10 14.88
C ARG A 8 -6.59 -23.44 14.14
N LYS A 9 -7.35 -24.40 14.64
CA LYS A 9 -8.66 -24.76 14.09
C LYS A 9 -9.64 -23.59 14.13
N GLU A 10 -9.71 -22.87 15.24
CA GLU A 10 -10.56 -21.67 15.36
C GLU A 10 -10.13 -20.56 14.39
N GLU A 11 -8.83 -20.31 14.26
CA GLU A 11 -8.29 -19.36 13.27
C GLU A 11 -8.71 -19.74 11.84
N LEU A 12 -8.58 -21.01 11.45
CA LEU A 12 -8.96 -21.48 10.12
C LEU A 12 -10.47 -21.38 9.88
N LEU A 13 -11.29 -21.65 10.88
CA LEU A 13 -12.74 -21.48 10.81
C LEU A 13 -13.12 -20.00 10.63
N GLN A 14 -12.45 -19.10 11.34
CA GLN A 14 -12.64 -17.67 11.20
C GLN A 14 -12.23 -17.19 9.80
N MET A 15 -11.07 -17.64 9.29
CA MET A 15 -10.64 -17.34 7.92
C MET A 15 -11.66 -17.83 6.90
N SER A 16 -12.20 -19.02 7.06
CA SER A 16 -13.23 -19.59 6.18
C SER A 16 -14.49 -18.72 6.14
N LYS A 17 -14.98 -18.28 7.31
CA LYS A 17 -16.14 -17.37 7.41
C LYS A 17 -15.87 -16.03 6.72
N ILE A 18 -14.70 -15.44 6.94
CA ILE A 18 -14.30 -14.18 6.31
C ILE A 18 -14.24 -14.33 4.79
N CYS A 19 -13.58 -15.39 4.30
CA CYS A 19 -13.45 -15.64 2.86
C CYS A 19 -14.79 -15.94 2.17
N ALA A 20 -15.77 -16.46 2.89
CA ALA A 20 -17.12 -16.66 2.36
C ALA A 20 -17.93 -15.35 2.26
N LYS A 21 -17.55 -14.33 3.02
CA LYS A 21 -18.25 -13.04 3.10
C LYS A 21 -17.65 -12.01 2.15
N VAL A 22 -16.35 -11.74 2.28
CA VAL A 22 -15.70 -10.66 1.52
C VAL A 22 -15.01 -11.19 0.27
N PRO A 23 -14.94 -10.41 -0.83
CA PRO A 23 -15.42 -9.04 -1.03
C PRO A 23 -16.87 -8.92 -1.50
N TYR A 24 -17.62 -10.03 -1.54
CA TYR A 24 -19.02 -10.02 -1.99
C TYR A 24 -19.92 -9.15 -1.10
N GLU A 25 -19.75 -9.25 0.20
CA GLU A 25 -20.39 -8.37 1.17
C GLU A 25 -19.38 -7.34 1.72
N PRO A 26 -19.84 -6.17 2.18
CA PRO A 26 -18.98 -5.17 2.79
C PRO A 26 -18.23 -5.69 4.01
N ALA A 27 -16.96 -5.29 4.14
CA ALA A 27 -16.18 -5.56 5.33
C ALA A 27 -16.71 -4.79 6.54
N ASN A 28 -16.74 -5.43 7.72
CA ASN A 28 -17.19 -4.83 8.98
C ASN A 28 -16.09 -4.79 10.04
N SER A 29 -14.93 -5.37 9.76
CA SER A 29 -13.77 -5.39 10.65
C SER A 29 -12.48 -5.13 9.87
N PHE A 30 -11.40 -4.79 10.57
CA PHE A 30 -10.09 -4.58 9.96
C PHE A 30 -9.59 -5.85 9.26
N ARG A 31 -9.74 -7.01 9.87
CA ARG A 31 -9.34 -8.29 9.27
C ARG A 31 -10.13 -8.60 8.00
N GLU A 32 -11.45 -8.35 7.99
CA GLU A 32 -12.28 -8.51 6.79
C GLU A 32 -11.85 -7.53 5.69
N ALA A 33 -11.55 -6.28 6.05
CA ALA A 33 -11.08 -5.28 5.09
C ALA A 33 -9.73 -5.66 4.46
N VAL A 34 -8.76 -6.13 5.26
CA VAL A 34 -7.47 -6.66 4.78
C VAL A 34 -7.68 -7.84 3.83
N GLN A 35 -8.56 -8.78 4.18
CA GLN A 35 -8.86 -9.93 3.31
C GLN A 35 -9.54 -9.50 2.00
N SER A 36 -10.45 -8.54 2.06
CA SER A 36 -11.13 -7.99 0.89
C SER A 36 -10.12 -7.32 -0.07
N VAL A 37 -9.26 -6.46 0.47
CA VAL A 37 -8.19 -5.80 -0.30
C VAL A 37 -7.27 -6.82 -0.96
N TRP A 38 -6.88 -7.87 -0.22
CA TRP A 38 -6.07 -8.95 -0.78
C TRP A 38 -6.75 -9.65 -1.96
N PHE A 39 -8.02 -10.03 -1.84
CA PHE A 39 -8.74 -10.69 -2.93
C PHE A 39 -8.85 -9.80 -4.16
N ILE A 40 -9.19 -8.52 -3.98
CA ILE A 40 -9.29 -7.58 -5.10
C ILE A 40 -7.93 -7.40 -5.78
N GLN A 41 -6.85 -7.21 -5.01
CA GLN A 41 -5.49 -7.09 -5.54
C GLN A 41 -5.10 -8.34 -6.34
N LEU A 42 -5.35 -9.53 -5.82
CA LEU A 42 -5.04 -10.79 -6.47
C LEU A 42 -5.81 -10.95 -7.80
N ILE A 43 -7.11 -10.71 -7.78
CA ILE A 43 -7.96 -10.87 -8.97
C ILE A 43 -7.56 -9.85 -10.05
N LEU A 44 -7.34 -8.59 -9.69
CA LEU A 44 -6.87 -7.57 -10.63
C LEU A 44 -5.52 -7.94 -11.26
N GLN A 45 -4.61 -8.51 -10.48
CA GLN A 45 -3.32 -8.98 -10.98
C GLN A 45 -3.46 -10.17 -11.95
N ILE A 46 -4.38 -11.10 -11.67
CA ILE A 46 -4.65 -12.25 -12.53
C ILE A 46 -5.31 -11.78 -13.84
N GLU A 47 -6.36 -10.96 -13.75
CA GLU A 47 -7.16 -10.52 -14.91
C GLU A 47 -6.33 -9.67 -15.88
N SER A 48 -5.58 -8.70 -15.35
CA SER A 48 -4.81 -7.78 -16.19
C SER A 48 -3.47 -8.35 -16.64
N ASN A 49 -3.00 -9.46 -16.07
CA ASN A 49 -1.57 -9.85 -16.07
C ASN A 49 -0.70 -8.60 -15.80
N GLY A 50 -1.27 -7.69 -15.01
CA GLY A 50 -0.84 -6.31 -14.86
C GLY A 50 0.51 -6.18 -14.20
N HIS A 51 1.10 -5.02 -14.36
CA HIS A 51 2.30 -4.55 -13.69
C HIS A 51 1.90 -3.29 -12.95
N SER A 52 2.46 -3.06 -11.74
CA SER A 52 2.24 -1.81 -11.01
C SER A 52 0.83 -1.57 -10.46
N LEU A 53 -0.03 -2.58 -10.37
CA LEU A 53 -1.29 -2.45 -9.64
C LEU A 53 -0.98 -2.18 -8.16
N SER A 54 -1.40 -1.03 -7.67
CA SER A 54 -0.98 -0.47 -6.39
C SER A 54 -2.17 -0.25 -5.46
N TYR A 55 -1.90 -0.25 -4.16
CA TYR A 55 -2.92 -0.21 -3.12
C TYR A 55 -3.52 1.19 -2.87
N GLY A 56 -2.90 2.25 -3.41
CA GLY A 56 -3.34 3.62 -3.17
C GLY A 56 -3.02 4.11 -1.75
N ARG A 57 -3.81 5.05 -1.25
CA ARG A 57 -3.66 5.65 0.09
C ARG A 57 -4.18 4.70 1.17
N PHE A 58 -3.43 3.64 1.41
CA PHE A 58 -3.83 2.51 2.23
C PHE A 58 -4.23 2.89 3.66
N ASP A 59 -3.44 3.72 4.30
CA ASP A 59 -3.69 4.18 5.66
C ASP A 59 -4.97 5.02 5.80
N GLN A 60 -5.46 5.64 4.71
CA GLN A 60 -6.64 6.48 4.75
C GLN A 60 -7.94 5.65 4.67
N TYR A 61 -8.05 4.78 3.68
CA TYR A 61 -9.29 4.01 3.50
C TYR A 61 -9.40 2.81 4.46
N MET A 62 -8.28 2.34 5.01
CA MET A 62 -8.27 1.26 6.00
C MET A 62 -8.43 1.75 7.44
N TYR A 63 -8.11 3.02 7.71
CA TYR A 63 -8.12 3.60 9.05
C TYR A 63 -9.46 3.47 9.79
N PRO A 64 -10.63 3.72 9.17
CA PRO A 64 -11.92 3.57 9.85
C PRO A 64 -12.16 2.15 10.41
N TYR A 65 -11.75 1.11 9.66
CA TYR A 65 -11.86 -0.28 10.10
C TYR A 65 -10.91 -0.60 11.24
N TYR A 66 -9.68 -0.10 11.14
CA TYR A 66 -8.67 -0.24 12.18
C TYR A 66 -9.11 0.39 13.49
N MET A 67 -9.49 1.67 13.46
CA MET A 67 -9.92 2.39 14.65
C MET A 67 -11.19 1.82 15.29
N LYS A 68 -12.12 1.36 14.47
CA LYS A 68 -13.30 0.67 14.99
C LYS A 68 -12.92 -0.54 15.84
N ASP A 69 -12.10 -1.43 15.30
CA ASP A 69 -11.74 -2.67 15.99
C ASP A 69 -10.82 -2.42 17.20
N ILE A 70 -9.93 -1.41 17.13
CA ILE A 70 -9.11 -0.96 18.27
C ILE A 70 -10.02 -0.41 19.40
N ASN A 71 -10.95 0.49 19.09
CA ASN A 71 -11.84 1.11 20.07
C ASN A 71 -12.81 0.10 20.71
N GLU A 72 -13.20 -0.93 19.96
CA GLU A 72 -14.02 -2.05 20.44
C GLU A 72 -13.20 -3.10 21.18
N GLY A 73 -11.88 -2.97 21.25
CA GLY A 73 -10.98 -3.96 21.89
C GLY A 73 -10.93 -5.32 21.19
N LYS A 74 -11.28 -5.36 19.90
CA LYS A 74 -11.27 -6.60 19.09
C LYS A 74 -9.92 -7.01 18.59
N ILE A 75 -9.05 -6.02 18.36
CA ILE A 75 -7.66 -6.20 17.96
C ILE A 75 -6.76 -5.25 18.74
N THR A 76 -5.50 -5.65 18.86
CA THR A 76 -4.40 -4.80 19.34
C THR A 76 -3.62 -4.21 18.16
N LYS A 77 -2.72 -3.28 18.45
CA LYS A 77 -1.76 -2.79 17.45
C LYS A 77 -0.88 -3.92 16.90
N GLU A 78 -0.49 -4.84 17.76
CA GLU A 78 0.32 -6.00 17.44
C GLU A 78 -0.42 -6.97 16.50
N ASP A 79 -1.72 -7.20 16.72
CA ASP A 79 -2.56 -8.01 15.82
C ASP A 79 -2.67 -7.36 14.43
N ALA A 80 -2.85 -6.05 14.38
CA ALA A 80 -2.88 -5.31 13.11
C ALA A 80 -1.54 -5.37 12.39
N LEU A 81 -0.43 -5.25 13.12
CA LEU A 81 0.93 -5.36 12.60
C LEU A 81 1.17 -6.76 12.00
N GLU A 82 0.75 -7.83 12.68
CA GLU A 82 0.84 -9.19 12.17
C GLU A 82 0.02 -9.39 10.90
N LEU A 83 -1.24 -8.90 10.88
CA LEU A 83 -2.10 -8.98 9.71
C LEU A 83 -1.50 -8.28 8.49
N LEU A 84 -0.92 -7.09 8.66
CA LEU A 84 -0.26 -6.38 7.58
C LEU A 84 1.02 -7.09 7.13
N THR A 85 1.80 -7.62 8.06
CA THR A 85 2.97 -8.44 7.75
C THR A 85 2.59 -9.64 6.87
N CYS A 86 1.50 -10.34 7.21
CA CYS A 86 0.96 -11.43 6.40
C CYS A 86 0.50 -10.94 5.02
N LEU A 87 -0.14 -9.77 4.93
CA LEU A 87 -0.55 -9.17 3.66
C LEU A 87 0.66 -8.90 2.76
N TRP A 88 1.75 -8.35 3.31
CA TRP A 88 2.96 -8.06 2.54
C TRP A 88 3.67 -9.32 2.05
N ILE A 89 3.72 -10.36 2.86
CA ILE A 89 4.24 -11.67 2.44
C ILE A 89 3.40 -12.22 1.29
N LYS A 90 2.08 -12.13 1.36
CA LYS A 90 1.19 -12.52 0.27
C LYS A 90 1.38 -11.65 -0.97
N THR A 91 1.53 -10.35 -0.82
CA THR A 91 1.82 -9.43 -1.93
C THR A 91 3.10 -9.80 -2.67
N LEU A 92 4.14 -10.20 -1.94
CA LEU A 92 5.40 -10.68 -2.52
C LEU A 92 5.22 -11.96 -3.35
N THR A 93 4.27 -12.83 -3.00
CA THR A 93 4.05 -14.10 -3.73
C THR A 93 3.38 -13.93 -5.10
N ILE A 94 2.82 -12.74 -5.37
CA ILE A 94 2.23 -12.46 -6.69
C ILE A 94 3.34 -12.33 -7.72
N ASN A 95 3.27 -13.15 -8.75
CA ASN A 95 4.23 -13.13 -9.86
C ASN A 95 3.50 -13.22 -11.19
N LYS A 96 4.21 -12.99 -12.30
CA LYS A 96 3.68 -12.95 -13.66
C LYS A 96 4.40 -13.89 -14.60
N VAL A 97 3.63 -14.36 -15.59
CA VAL A 97 4.21 -14.94 -16.79
C VAL A 97 4.60 -13.80 -17.74
N ARG A 98 5.88 -13.72 -18.08
CA ARG A 98 6.45 -12.70 -18.98
C ARG A 98 7.05 -13.35 -20.21
N SER A 99 7.12 -12.60 -21.33
CA SER A 99 7.86 -13.02 -22.50
C SER A 99 9.36 -13.22 -22.16
N GLN A 100 10.05 -14.03 -22.94
CA GLN A 100 11.49 -14.25 -22.75
C GLN A 100 12.28 -12.93 -22.79
N SER A 101 12.00 -12.05 -23.75
CA SER A 101 12.67 -10.75 -23.88
C SER A 101 12.44 -9.86 -22.64
N HIS A 102 11.21 -9.83 -22.13
CA HIS A 102 10.90 -9.07 -20.91
C HIS A 102 11.62 -9.68 -19.70
N THR A 103 11.64 -11.01 -19.57
CA THR A 103 12.35 -11.70 -18.49
C THR A 103 13.84 -11.41 -18.50
N LEU A 104 14.47 -11.40 -19.68
CA LEU A 104 15.89 -11.09 -19.81
C LEU A 104 16.20 -9.62 -19.44
N SER A 105 15.34 -8.67 -19.81
CA SER A 105 15.57 -7.24 -19.52
C SER A 105 15.19 -6.84 -18.09
N SER A 106 14.30 -7.59 -17.43
CA SER A 106 13.71 -7.22 -16.14
C SER A 106 13.88 -8.32 -15.09
N ALA A 107 14.82 -9.25 -15.28
CA ALA A 107 15.07 -10.31 -14.31
C ALA A 107 15.37 -9.76 -12.92
N GLY A 108 14.67 -10.28 -11.90
CA GLY A 108 14.79 -9.81 -10.52
C GLY A 108 13.97 -8.55 -10.19
N SER A 109 13.35 -7.88 -11.17
CA SER A 109 12.47 -6.74 -10.90
C SER A 109 11.17 -7.18 -10.24
N PRO A 110 10.74 -6.51 -9.16
CA PRO A 110 9.48 -6.80 -8.49
C PRO A 110 8.27 -6.38 -9.34
N MET A 111 7.07 -6.64 -8.82
CA MET A 111 5.79 -6.28 -9.47
C MET A 111 5.44 -4.81 -9.31
N TYR A 112 6.15 -4.08 -8.46
CA TYR A 112 5.94 -2.68 -8.15
C TYR A 112 4.50 -2.39 -7.68
N GLN A 113 4.09 -3.09 -6.63
CA GLN A 113 2.81 -2.91 -5.96
C GLN A 113 2.97 -1.87 -4.85
N ASN A 114 2.66 -0.61 -5.15
CA ASN A 114 2.92 0.49 -4.22
C ASN A 114 1.83 0.62 -3.15
N VAL A 115 2.25 0.93 -1.94
CA VAL A 115 1.41 1.37 -0.82
C VAL A 115 1.76 2.81 -0.49
N THR A 116 0.78 3.69 -0.45
CA THR A 116 0.99 5.10 -0.13
C THR A 116 0.38 5.41 1.23
N ILE A 117 1.12 6.13 2.08
CA ILE A 117 0.68 6.57 3.40
C ILE A 117 1.00 8.04 3.65
N GLY A 118 0.34 8.65 4.63
CA GLY A 118 0.52 10.05 5.01
C GLY A 118 -0.01 11.05 3.99
N GLY A 119 0.67 12.18 3.86
CA GLY A 119 0.28 13.28 3.00
C GLY A 119 -0.72 14.23 3.62
N GLN A 120 -1.38 15.03 2.79
CA GLN A 120 -2.37 16.00 3.21
C GLN A 120 -3.79 15.57 2.90
N THR A 121 -4.73 16.04 3.73
CA THR A 121 -6.16 16.05 3.46
C THR A 121 -6.53 17.23 2.55
N THR A 122 -7.75 17.26 2.03
CA THR A 122 -8.24 18.37 1.19
C THR A 122 -8.30 19.71 1.92
N ASP A 123 -8.43 19.70 3.24
CA ASP A 123 -8.36 20.88 4.10
C ASP A 123 -6.92 21.21 4.57
N LYS A 124 -5.92 20.67 3.88
CA LYS A 124 -4.48 20.95 4.05
C LYS A 124 -3.92 20.57 5.42
N LYS A 125 -4.60 19.67 6.13
CA LYS A 125 -4.09 19.11 7.38
C LYS A 125 -3.25 17.88 7.12
N ASP A 126 -2.39 17.54 8.07
CA ASP A 126 -1.67 16.29 8.06
C ASP A 126 -2.65 15.10 8.09
N ALA A 127 -2.44 14.14 7.23
CA ALA A 127 -3.24 12.93 7.12
C ALA A 127 -2.56 11.71 7.76
N VAL A 128 -1.41 11.89 8.39
CA VAL A 128 -0.76 10.84 9.19
C VAL A 128 -1.70 10.42 10.31
N ASN A 129 -1.84 9.13 10.52
CA ASN A 129 -2.68 8.54 11.54
C ASN A 129 -1.99 7.31 12.16
N GLU A 130 -2.59 6.71 13.18
CA GLU A 130 -1.99 5.57 13.90
C GLU A 130 -1.71 4.38 12.98
N LEU A 131 -2.55 4.17 11.95
CA LEU A 131 -2.32 3.10 10.98
C LEU A 131 -1.12 3.40 10.06
N SER A 132 -0.79 4.67 9.80
CA SER A 132 0.42 5.05 9.06
C SER A 132 1.67 4.50 9.74
N PHE A 133 1.76 4.59 11.07
CA PHE A 133 2.85 4.01 11.86
C PHE A 133 2.87 2.49 11.79
N VAL A 134 1.71 1.83 11.88
CA VAL A 134 1.63 0.36 11.80
C VAL A 134 2.07 -0.14 10.43
N VAL A 135 1.67 0.53 9.35
CA VAL A 135 2.12 0.21 7.99
C VAL A 135 3.63 0.38 7.86
N LEU A 136 4.18 1.52 8.29
CA LEU A 136 5.62 1.78 8.25
C LEU A 136 6.41 0.69 9.01
N GLN A 137 5.96 0.35 10.22
CA GLN A 137 6.58 -0.66 11.07
C GLN A 137 6.49 -2.07 10.44
N SER A 138 5.36 -2.43 9.81
CA SER A 138 5.18 -3.74 9.16
C SER A 138 6.12 -3.93 7.98
N VAL A 139 6.36 -2.87 7.19
CA VAL A 139 7.33 -2.89 6.09
C VAL A 139 8.76 -2.96 6.62
N ALA A 140 9.08 -2.22 7.69
CA ALA A 140 10.38 -2.25 8.33
C ALA A 140 10.73 -3.63 8.92
N GLN A 141 9.76 -4.35 9.46
CA GLN A 141 9.95 -5.71 9.98
C GLN A 141 10.20 -6.74 8.88
N THR A 142 9.45 -6.65 7.79
CA THR A 142 9.52 -7.64 6.71
C THR A 142 10.72 -7.43 5.80
N ARG A 143 11.11 -6.18 5.53
CA ARG A 143 12.18 -5.78 4.61
C ARG A 143 12.10 -6.49 3.26
N LEU A 144 10.88 -6.73 2.80
CA LEU A 144 10.61 -7.38 1.52
C LEU A 144 10.77 -6.37 0.38
N THR A 145 10.99 -6.85 -0.83
CA THR A 145 11.00 -6.03 -2.04
C THR A 145 9.60 -5.56 -2.46
N GLN A 146 8.55 -6.11 -1.84
CA GLN A 146 7.15 -5.76 -2.01
C GLN A 146 6.41 -5.77 -0.67
N PRO A 147 5.46 -4.86 -0.47
CA PRO A 147 5.09 -3.73 -1.36
C PRO A 147 6.17 -2.66 -1.39
N ASN A 148 6.18 -1.84 -2.45
CA ASN A 148 6.90 -0.57 -2.42
C ASN A 148 6.15 0.37 -1.47
N LEU A 149 6.83 0.97 -0.51
CA LEU A 149 6.22 1.94 0.39
C LEU A 149 6.58 3.36 -0.02
N THR A 150 5.57 4.19 -0.20
CA THR A 150 5.70 5.63 -0.43
C THR A 150 5.07 6.40 0.71
N VAL A 151 5.82 7.34 1.28
CA VAL A 151 5.32 8.34 2.23
C VAL A 151 5.13 9.65 1.49
N ARG A 152 3.95 10.24 1.58
CA ARG A 152 3.68 11.58 1.11
C ARG A 152 4.11 12.58 2.18
N TYR A 153 5.11 13.37 1.83
CA TYR A 153 5.71 14.39 2.68
C TYR A 153 5.10 15.78 2.41
N HIS A 154 4.99 16.59 3.46
CA HIS A 154 4.71 18.03 3.41
C HIS A 154 5.33 18.73 4.63
N ALA A 155 5.47 20.07 4.60
CA ALA A 155 6.19 20.81 5.64
C ALA A 155 5.59 20.67 7.05
N ASN A 156 4.28 20.40 7.16
CA ASN A 156 3.58 20.25 8.43
C ASN A 156 3.29 18.79 8.80
N ILE A 157 4.01 17.84 8.21
CA ILE A 157 3.89 16.41 8.57
C ILE A 157 4.23 16.21 10.05
N ASP A 158 3.57 15.25 10.69
CA ASP A 158 3.92 14.85 12.06
C ASP A 158 5.41 14.53 12.17
N LYS A 159 6.10 15.30 13.01
CA LYS A 159 7.55 15.19 13.12
C LYS A 159 7.99 13.82 13.63
N HIS A 160 7.25 13.25 14.56
CA HIS A 160 7.58 11.93 15.11
C HIS A 160 7.46 10.85 14.04
N PHE A 161 6.39 10.90 13.24
CA PHE A 161 6.23 10.00 12.11
C PHE A 161 7.36 10.14 11.08
N PHE A 162 7.73 11.38 10.75
CA PHE A 162 8.81 11.62 9.80
C PHE A 162 10.18 11.14 10.33
N ASP A 163 10.46 11.36 11.61
CA ASP A 163 11.67 10.86 12.25
C ASP A 163 11.72 9.32 12.21
N GLU A 164 10.60 8.62 12.43
CA GLU A 164 10.51 7.16 12.25
C GLU A 164 10.73 6.73 10.78
N CYS A 165 10.23 7.48 9.81
CA CYS A 165 10.52 7.22 8.40
C CYS A 165 12.02 7.26 8.11
N ILE A 166 12.74 8.23 8.68
CA ILE A 166 14.19 8.34 8.53
C ILE A 166 14.90 7.14 9.17
N GLU A 167 14.47 6.70 10.36
CA GLU A 167 15.04 5.50 10.99
C GLU A 167 14.82 4.24 10.14
N VAL A 168 13.66 4.11 9.51
CA VAL A 168 13.38 3.00 8.59
C VAL A 168 14.27 3.08 7.33
N MET A 169 14.48 4.28 6.76
CA MET A 169 15.39 4.46 5.62
C MET A 169 16.83 4.03 5.94
N LYS A 170 17.30 4.27 7.18
CA LYS A 170 18.63 3.86 7.64
C LYS A 170 18.82 2.33 7.63
N LEU A 171 17.74 1.55 7.60
CA LEU A 171 17.85 0.09 7.49
C LEU A 171 18.39 -0.36 6.12
N GLY A 172 18.44 0.52 5.12
CA GLY A 172 19.17 0.33 3.87
C GLY A 172 18.49 -0.56 2.83
N PHE A 173 17.18 -0.84 2.96
CA PHE A 173 16.44 -1.66 1.97
C PHE A 173 15.64 -0.83 0.95
N GLY A 174 15.88 0.50 0.89
CA GLY A 174 15.36 1.39 -0.16
C GLY A 174 13.94 1.91 0.07
N MET A 175 13.40 1.81 1.27
CA MET A 175 12.05 2.27 1.63
C MET A 175 12.04 3.02 2.95
N PRO A 176 11.03 3.91 3.14
CA PRO A 176 10.06 4.39 2.17
C PRO A 176 10.66 5.38 1.15
N ALA A 177 10.03 5.48 -0.04
CA ALA A 177 10.25 6.60 -0.94
C ALA A 177 9.45 7.82 -0.46
N LEU A 178 9.95 9.04 -0.72
CA LEU A 178 9.27 10.28 -0.34
C LEU A 178 8.69 10.98 -1.56
N ASN A 179 7.39 11.28 -1.53
CA ASN A 179 6.71 12.12 -2.51
C ASN A 179 6.34 13.45 -1.87
N ASN A 180 6.80 14.56 -2.45
CA ASN A 180 6.54 15.89 -1.90
C ASN A 180 5.20 16.45 -2.37
N ASP A 181 4.22 16.54 -1.46
CA ASP A 181 2.88 17.08 -1.72
C ASP A 181 2.91 18.54 -2.19
N GLU A 182 3.85 19.34 -1.70
CA GLU A 182 3.97 20.77 -2.05
C GLU A 182 4.37 21.00 -3.52
N ILE A 183 4.90 19.98 -4.17
CA ILE A 183 5.25 19.99 -5.59
C ILE A 183 4.23 19.23 -6.43
N ILE A 184 3.82 18.05 -5.96
CA ILE A 184 2.99 17.14 -6.76
C ILE A 184 1.55 17.67 -6.85
N ILE A 185 0.96 18.12 -5.75
CA ILE A 185 -0.43 18.62 -5.73
C ILE A 185 -0.59 19.83 -6.67
N PRO A 186 0.23 20.90 -6.57
CA PRO A 186 0.14 22.02 -7.54
C PRO A 186 0.37 21.59 -8.98
N SER A 187 1.24 20.61 -9.23
CA SER A 187 1.47 20.09 -10.58
C SER A 187 0.21 19.46 -11.17
N PHE A 188 -0.50 18.65 -10.40
CA PHE A 188 -1.78 18.07 -10.81
C PHE A 188 -2.84 19.14 -11.09
N ILE A 189 -2.95 20.16 -10.23
CA ILE A 189 -3.88 21.27 -10.40
C ILE A 189 -3.54 22.04 -11.69
N ASN A 190 -2.27 22.31 -11.95
CA ASN A 190 -1.81 22.96 -13.17
C ASN A 190 -2.12 22.15 -14.44
N TRP A 191 -2.22 20.83 -14.34
CA TRP A 191 -2.64 19.95 -15.42
C TRP A 191 -4.15 19.84 -15.58
N GLY A 192 -4.93 20.58 -14.77
CA GLY A 192 -6.38 20.60 -14.84
C GLY A 192 -7.08 19.53 -13.99
N VAL A 193 -6.35 18.85 -13.11
CA VAL A 193 -6.97 17.97 -12.11
C VAL A 193 -7.65 18.84 -11.06
N LYS A 194 -8.87 18.47 -10.67
CA LYS A 194 -9.58 19.20 -9.60
C LYS A 194 -8.79 19.16 -8.31
N GLU A 195 -8.82 20.23 -7.53
CA GLU A 195 -8.05 20.33 -6.29
C GLU A 195 -8.36 19.17 -5.32
N GLU A 196 -9.63 18.84 -5.11
CA GLU A 196 -10.04 17.71 -4.27
C GLU A 196 -9.42 16.37 -4.70
N ASP A 197 -9.30 16.15 -6.00
CA ASP A 197 -8.72 14.95 -6.59
C ASP A 197 -7.20 14.97 -6.51
N ALA A 198 -6.59 16.13 -6.69
CA ALA A 198 -5.14 16.31 -6.56
C ALA A 198 -4.65 15.95 -5.15
N TYR A 199 -5.39 16.32 -4.10
CA TYR A 199 -5.07 15.91 -2.73
C TYR A 199 -5.23 14.40 -2.49
N ASN A 200 -5.97 13.69 -3.33
CA ASN A 200 -6.15 12.24 -3.22
C ASN A 200 -5.17 11.43 -4.09
N TYR A 201 -4.13 12.03 -4.63
CA TYR A 201 -3.15 11.27 -5.40
C TYR A 201 -2.46 10.19 -4.56
N SER A 202 -2.00 9.15 -5.22
CA SER A 202 -1.14 8.12 -4.64
C SER A 202 -0.02 7.74 -5.61
N ALA A 203 1.00 7.11 -5.09
CA ALA A 203 2.03 6.49 -5.92
C ALA A 203 1.50 5.18 -6.53
N ILE A 204 1.89 4.92 -7.76
CA ILE A 204 1.66 3.65 -8.44
C ILE A 204 2.97 3.12 -9.00
N GLY A 205 3.09 1.81 -9.04
CA GLY A 205 4.32 1.21 -9.54
C GLY A 205 5.52 1.54 -8.67
N CYS A 206 6.57 2.05 -9.30
CA CYS A 206 7.79 2.43 -8.60
C CYS A 206 7.56 3.64 -7.69
N VAL A 207 7.21 4.78 -8.31
CA VAL A 207 6.92 6.06 -7.63
C VAL A 207 6.02 6.99 -8.48
N GLU A 208 5.50 6.52 -9.59
CA GLU A 208 4.64 7.31 -10.46
C GLU A 208 3.39 7.76 -9.69
N THR A 209 2.88 8.93 -10.03
CA THR A 209 1.74 9.50 -9.33
C THR A 209 0.47 9.43 -10.17
N ALA A 210 -0.66 9.11 -9.53
CA ALA A 210 -1.98 9.06 -10.14
C ALA A 210 -3.06 9.42 -9.13
N VAL A 211 -4.25 9.75 -9.63
CA VAL A 211 -5.45 9.92 -8.81
C VAL A 211 -6.27 8.62 -8.88
N PRO A 212 -6.34 7.82 -7.80
CA PRO A 212 -7.05 6.55 -7.80
C PRO A 212 -8.49 6.66 -8.31
N GLY A 213 -8.85 5.79 -9.25
CA GLY A 213 -10.18 5.73 -9.83
C GLY A 213 -10.56 6.85 -10.79
N LYS A 214 -9.69 7.86 -10.99
CA LYS A 214 -10.01 9.03 -11.83
C LYS A 214 -8.98 9.32 -12.91
N TRP A 215 -7.70 9.28 -12.59
CA TRP A 215 -6.66 9.64 -13.52
C TRP A 215 -5.37 8.84 -13.29
N GLY A 216 -4.82 8.27 -14.34
CA GLY A 216 -3.66 7.39 -14.28
C GLY A 216 -2.75 7.47 -15.52
N TYR A 217 -2.65 8.65 -16.14
CA TYR A 217 -1.74 8.83 -17.27
C TYR A 217 -0.28 8.66 -16.84
N ARG A 218 0.45 7.84 -17.58
CA ARG A 218 1.88 7.57 -17.33
C ARG A 218 2.69 7.75 -18.59
N CYS A 219 3.82 8.46 -18.47
CA CYS A 219 4.81 8.64 -19.54
C CYS A 219 6.13 7.94 -19.19
N THR A 220 6.10 6.85 -18.44
CA THR A 220 7.30 6.13 -18.00
C THR A 220 7.78 5.12 -19.05
N GLY A 221 9.09 4.89 -19.12
CA GLY A 221 9.69 3.93 -20.05
C GLY A 221 9.71 4.37 -21.51
N MET A 222 9.49 5.63 -21.80
CA MET A 222 9.46 6.16 -23.18
C MET A 222 10.85 6.51 -23.73
N SER A 223 11.81 6.76 -22.86
CA SER A 223 13.18 7.10 -23.27
C SER A 223 14.21 6.75 -22.19
N TYR A 224 15.45 6.64 -22.62
CA TYR A 224 16.60 6.47 -21.75
C TYR A 224 17.55 7.65 -21.92
N MET A 225 18.01 8.21 -20.80
CA MET A 225 18.99 9.30 -20.80
C MET A 225 20.28 8.81 -20.14
N ASN A 226 21.39 8.97 -20.84
CA ASN A 226 22.71 8.68 -20.29
C ASN A 226 23.30 9.95 -19.67
N PHE A 227 23.19 10.12 -18.38
CA PHE A 227 23.68 11.29 -17.65
C PHE A 227 25.22 11.48 -17.68
N PRO A 228 26.06 10.44 -17.74
CA PRO A 228 27.52 10.61 -17.88
C PRO A 228 28.00 11.10 -19.25
N ARG A 229 27.13 11.14 -20.23
CA ARG A 229 27.40 11.68 -21.57
C ARG A 229 26.58 12.93 -21.78
#